data_ade60d4fa81be23aa62fafdd12361f44
#
_entry.id   ade60d4fa81be23aa62fafdd12361f44
#
_cell.length_a   1.000
_cell.length_b   1.000
_cell.length_c   1.000
_cell.angle_alpha   90.00
_cell.angle_beta   90.00
_cell.angle_gamma   90.00
#
_symmetry.space_group_name_H-M   'P 1'
#
loop_
_entity.id
_entity.type
_entity.pdbx_description
1 polymer ?
#
loop_
_entity_poly.entity_id
_entity_poly.type
_entity_poly.pdbx_seq_one_letter_code
_entity_poly.pdbx_strand_id
1 'polypeptide(L)'
;MATLELYQVCKRFGASSALTPTNLQVADGEFVVLVGPSGCGKSTLLRMIAGLESPSGGEIRIGGRCVNAQEPSARDIAMVFQNYALYPHMSVRENLSYALRLRKLERAEITRRVDWAADLLGLQPLLARKPAELSGGQRQRVAMGRAIVREPQLFLFDEPLSNLDARLRNHMRVEIKQLHRRLRTTTVYVTHDQVEAMTLAQRMVVMNHGRIEQVGTPEEVYAQPASTFVAGFLGAPPMNLLAARISADGAQVLVDDLAPLPLPAPRPALAGRAITLGLRPEALLPAVDGRWPLTLNLLEALGGELLLHASLGRQACVLRVATTASPWREGDTLRVQVASTALHLFDAASGQRLPS
;
A
#
# COMPACT_ATOMS: atom_id res chain seq x y z
N MET A 1 5.19 -12.20 -21.01
CA MET A 1 4.60 -11.39 -19.94
C MET A 1 4.03 -10.16 -20.60
N ALA A 2 3.26 -9.32 -19.91
CA ALA A 2 2.56 -8.26 -20.63
C ALA A 2 2.55 -6.96 -19.79
N THR A 3 2.58 -5.81 -20.48
CA THR A 3 2.28 -4.49 -19.90
C THR A 3 0.80 -4.38 -19.56
N LEU A 4 0.44 -3.53 -18.58
CA LEU A 4 -0.93 -3.11 -18.35
C LEU A 4 -1.01 -1.60 -18.51
N GLU A 5 -1.97 -1.13 -19.28
CA GLU A 5 -2.17 0.29 -19.55
C GLU A 5 -3.64 0.65 -19.35
N LEU A 6 -3.87 1.70 -18.58
CA LEU A 6 -5.18 2.29 -18.31
C LEU A 6 -5.20 3.69 -18.89
N TYR A 7 -6.13 3.96 -19.80
CA TYR A 7 -6.32 5.28 -20.42
C TYR A 7 -7.69 5.83 -20.06
N GLN A 8 -7.74 6.86 -19.21
CA GLN A 8 -8.98 7.52 -18.78
C GLN A 8 -10.06 6.56 -18.28
N VAL A 9 -9.64 5.45 -17.66
CA VAL A 9 -10.55 4.41 -17.16
C VAL A 9 -11.37 4.97 -16.01
N CYS A 10 -12.69 4.89 -16.12
CA CYS A 10 -13.60 5.36 -15.10
C CYS A 10 -14.75 4.38 -14.85
N LYS A 11 -15.38 4.47 -13.67
CA LYS A 11 -16.55 3.66 -13.30
C LYS A 11 -17.57 4.46 -12.53
N ARG A 12 -18.82 4.37 -12.96
CA ARG A 12 -19.98 4.93 -12.27
C ARG A 12 -20.99 3.82 -12.00
N PHE A 13 -21.58 3.84 -10.83
CA PHE A 13 -22.72 3.01 -10.43
C PHE A 13 -23.90 3.95 -10.19
N GLY A 14 -24.81 4.05 -11.16
CA GLY A 14 -25.86 5.06 -11.14
C GLY A 14 -25.30 6.47 -11.01
N ALA A 15 -25.66 7.20 -9.97
CA ALA A 15 -25.19 8.56 -9.71
C ALA A 15 -23.80 8.60 -9.02
N SER A 16 -23.34 7.48 -8.43
CA SER A 16 -22.07 7.44 -7.69
C SER A 16 -20.90 7.15 -8.61
N SER A 17 -19.82 7.94 -8.48
CA SER A 17 -18.54 7.70 -9.18
C SER A 17 -17.63 6.88 -8.28
N ALA A 18 -17.42 5.62 -8.62
CA ALA A 18 -16.51 4.73 -7.90
C ALA A 18 -15.04 4.91 -8.34
N LEU A 19 -14.82 5.31 -9.58
CA LEU A 19 -13.50 5.64 -10.12
C LEU A 19 -13.64 6.82 -11.09
N THR A 20 -12.89 7.88 -10.86
CA THR A 20 -12.76 9.01 -11.82
C THR A 20 -11.82 8.64 -12.95
N PRO A 21 -11.80 9.38 -14.07
CA PRO A 21 -10.90 9.08 -15.17
C PRO A 21 -9.45 8.92 -14.71
N THR A 22 -8.94 7.70 -14.84
CA THR A 22 -7.67 7.26 -14.27
C THR A 22 -6.74 6.77 -15.36
N ASN A 23 -5.48 7.22 -15.29
CA ASN A 23 -4.38 6.74 -16.12
C ASN A 23 -3.37 6.01 -15.27
N LEU A 24 -2.93 4.84 -15.72
CA LEU A 24 -1.87 4.07 -15.07
C LEU A 24 -1.18 3.20 -16.11
N GLN A 25 0.14 3.16 -16.08
CA GLN A 25 0.93 2.23 -16.88
C GLN A 25 1.71 1.32 -15.93
N VAL A 26 1.68 0.03 -16.17
CA VAL A 26 2.45 -0.99 -15.44
C VAL A 26 3.37 -1.67 -16.43
N ALA A 27 4.66 -1.64 -16.14
CA ALA A 27 5.68 -2.24 -17.00
C ALA A 27 5.61 -3.77 -16.95
N ASP A 28 6.18 -4.41 -17.98
CA ASP A 28 6.31 -5.86 -18.00
C ASP A 28 7.15 -6.36 -16.82
N GLY A 29 6.62 -7.35 -16.09
CA GLY A 29 7.26 -7.92 -14.90
C GLY A 29 7.22 -7.04 -13.66
N GLU A 30 6.54 -5.90 -13.67
CA GLU A 30 6.45 -4.98 -12.53
C GLU A 30 5.44 -5.46 -11.48
N PHE A 31 5.78 -5.26 -10.19
CA PHE A 31 4.88 -5.47 -9.06
C PHE A 31 4.32 -4.12 -8.57
N VAL A 32 3.09 -3.84 -8.94
CA VAL A 32 2.39 -2.62 -8.54
C VAL A 32 1.39 -2.92 -7.43
N VAL A 33 1.42 -2.12 -6.37
CA VAL A 33 0.46 -2.21 -5.26
C VAL A 33 -0.50 -1.02 -5.28
N LEU A 34 -1.79 -1.31 -5.34
CA LEU A 34 -2.86 -0.33 -5.13
C LEU A 34 -3.20 -0.30 -3.65
N VAL A 35 -3.02 0.85 -3.01
CA VAL A 35 -3.27 1.02 -1.57
C VAL A 35 -4.16 2.25 -1.31
N GLY A 36 -4.94 2.22 -0.24
CA GLY A 36 -5.83 3.31 0.13
C GLY A 36 -6.94 2.86 1.08
N PRO A 37 -7.75 3.78 1.60
CA PRO A 37 -8.87 3.48 2.49
C PRO A 37 -9.89 2.51 1.87
N SER A 38 -10.71 1.88 2.71
CA SER A 38 -11.84 1.09 2.24
C SER A 38 -12.78 1.93 1.39
N GLY A 39 -13.28 1.37 0.29
CA GLY A 39 -14.21 2.06 -0.60
C GLY A 39 -13.58 3.08 -1.56
N CYS A 40 -12.26 3.27 -1.61
CA CYS A 40 -11.63 4.24 -2.52
C CYS A 40 -11.51 3.77 -3.99
N GLY A 41 -12.03 2.59 -4.37
CA GLY A 41 -12.11 2.14 -5.76
C GLY A 41 -11.08 1.07 -6.17
N LYS A 42 -10.17 0.61 -5.31
CA LYS A 42 -9.10 -0.38 -5.62
C LYS A 42 -9.65 -1.68 -6.21
N SER A 43 -10.55 -2.36 -5.49
CA SER A 43 -11.13 -3.64 -5.96
C SER A 43 -12.02 -3.43 -7.19
N THR A 44 -12.66 -2.27 -7.35
CA THR A 44 -13.39 -1.92 -8.57
C THR A 44 -12.45 -1.85 -9.75
N LEU A 45 -11.32 -1.14 -9.60
CA LEU A 45 -10.29 -1.06 -10.65
C LEU A 45 -9.74 -2.46 -10.99
N LEU A 46 -9.40 -3.26 -9.97
CA LEU A 46 -8.90 -4.62 -10.17
C LEU A 46 -9.91 -5.50 -10.92
N ARG A 47 -11.20 -5.42 -10.57
CA ARG A 47 -12.27 -6.17 -11.24
C ARG A 47 -12.48 -5.73 -12.68
N MET A 48 -12.31 -4.44 -12.99
CA MET A 48 -12.36 -3.96 -14.38
C MET A 48 -11.18 -4.50 -15.20
N ILE A 49 -9.96 -4.54 -14.64
CA ILE A 49 -8.80 -5.17 -15.28
C ILE A 49 -9.08 -6.66 -15.52
N ALA A 50 -9.69 -7.33 -14.54
CA ALA A 50 -10.08 -8.74 -14.66
C ALA A 50 -11.19 -9.02 -15.66
N GLY A 51 -11.97 -8.01 -16.09
CA GLY A 51 -13.15 -8.17 -16.92
C GLY A 51 -14.40 -8.64 -16.15
N LEU A 52 -14.34 -8.66 -14.82
CA LEU A 52 -15.47 -8.97 -13.94
C LEU A 52 -16.43 -7.79 -13.79
N GLU A 53 -15.98 -6.61 -14.18
CA GLU A 53 -16.73 -5.37 -14.18
C GLU A 53 -16.39 -4.58 -15.45
N SER A 54 -17.38 -4.01 -16.13
CA SER A 54 -17.15 -3.19 -17.32
C SER A 54 -16.84 -1.73 -16.92
N PRO A 55 -15.83 -1.09 -17.51
CA PRO A 55 -15.61 0.34 -17.31
C PRO A 55 -16.77 1.15 -17.89
N SER A 56 -17.07 2.30 -17.30
CA SER A 56 -18.04 3.25 -17.84
C SER A 56 -17.45 4.13 -18.94
N GLY A 57 -16.13 4.19 -19.04
CA GLY A 57 -15.37 4.90 -20.07
C GLY A 57 -13.89 4.59 -19.96
N GLY A 58 -13.13 5.01 -20.97
CA GLY A 58 -11.71 4.76 -21.07
C GLY A 58 -11.36 3.39 -21.66
N GLU A 59 -10.10 3.07 -21.69
CA GLU A 59 -9.56 1.88 -22.34
C GLU A 59 -8.57 1.14 -21.42
N ILE A 60 -8.69 -0.19 -21.37
CA ILE A 60 -7.78 -1.10 -20.66
C ILE A 60 -7.04 -1.91 -21.70
N ARG A 61 -5.70 -1.87 -21.67
CA ARG A 61 -4.86 -2.67 -22.55
C ARG A 61 -3.96 -3.62 -21.75
N ILE A 62 -3.86 -4.86 -22.22
CA ILE A 62 -2.95 -5.88 -21.69
C ILE A 62 -2.08 -6.33 -22.86
N GLY A 63 -0.74 -6.19 -22.73
CA GLY A 63 0.21 -6.48 -23.80
C GLY A 63 -0.08 -5.67 -25.07
N GLY A 64 -0.46 -4.39 -24.94
CA GLY A 64 -0.81 -3.50 -26.04
C GLY A 64 -2.19 -3.74 -26.66
N ARG A 65 -2.94 -4.79 -26.27
CA ARG A 65 -4.26 -5.14 -26.82
C ARG A 65 -5.38 -4.57 -25.93
N CYS A 66 -6.35 -3.87 -26.53
CA CYS A 66 -7.56 -3.45 -25.82
C CYS A 66 -8.39 -4.67 -25.40
N VAL A 67 -8.74 -4.75 -24.11
CA VAL A 67 -9.46 -5.89 -23.53
C VAL A 67 -10.87 -5.55 -23.03
N ASN A 68 -11.36 -4.33 -23.28
CA ASN A 68 -12.65 -3.88 -22.75
C ASN A 68 -13.82 -4.82 -23.10
N ALA A 69 -13.86 -5.30 -24.32
CA ALA A 69 -14.90 -6.21 -24.83
C ALA A 69 -14.59 -7.70 -24.62
N GLN A 70 -13.44 -8.04 -24.03
CA GLN A 70 -13.04 -9.42 -23.82
C GLN A 70 -13.58 -9.96 -22.49
N GLU A 71 -14.13 -11.18 -22.55
CA GLU A 71 -14.50 -11.94 -21.37
C GLU A 71 -13.27 -12.24 -20.48
N PRO A 72 -13.44 -12.39 -19.15
CA PRO A 72 -12.34 -12.67 -18.23
C PRO A 72 -11.46 -13.86 -18.63
N SER A 73 -12.08 -14.90 -19.19
CA SER A 73 -11.38 -16.12 -19.63
C SER A 73 -10.44 -15.90 -20.82
N ALA A 74 -10.70 -14.87 -21.63
CA ALA A 74 -9.94 -14.53 -22.84
C ALA A 74 -8.79 -13.55 -22.58
N ARG A 75 -8.74 -12.93 -21.40
CA ARG A 75 -7.70 -11.91 -21.03
C ARG A 75 -6.36 -12.51 -20.64
N ASP A 76 -6.25 -13.83 -20.53
CA ASP A 76 -5.06 -14.56 -20.07
C ASP A 76 -4.46 -14.03 -18.77
N ILE A 77 -5.32 -13.78 -17.81
CA ILE A 77 -5.00 -13.31 -16.46
C ILE A 77 -5.31 -14.38 -15.42
N ALA A 78 -4.70 -14.27 -14.24
CA ALA A 78 -5.09 -15.05 -13.08
C ALA A 78 -5.38 -14.12 -11.88
N MET A 79 -6.48 -14.39 -11.18
CA MET A 79 -6.90 -13.60 -10.04
C MET A 79 -6.96 -14.47 -8.78
N VAL A 80 -6.37 -13.96 -7.70
CA VAL A 80 -6.47 -14.51 -6.34
C VAL A 80 -7.41 -13.61 -5.56
N PHE A 81 -8.52 -14.18 -5.09
CA PHE A 81 -9.57 -13.49 -4.37
C PHE A 81 -9.30 -13.49 -2.86
N GLN A 82 -9.86 -12.52 -2.15
CA GLN A 82 -9.79 -12.38 -0.70
C GLN A 82 -10.25 -13.63 0.07
N ASN A 83 -11.26 -14.34 -0.44
CA ASN A 83 -11.81 -15.56 0.15
C ASN A 83 -11.21 -16.85 -0.41
N TYR A 84 -10.07 -16.75 -1.12
CA TYR A 84 -9.34 -17.86 -1.79
C TYR A 84 -10.13 -18.57 -2.89
N ALA A 85 -11.46 -18.56 -2.86
CA ALA A 85 -12.38 -19.18 -3.83
C ALA A 85 -12.03 -20.63 -4.21
N LEU A 86 -11.56 -21.45 -3.24
CA LEU A 86 -11.24 -22.84 -3.48
C LEU A 86 -12.51 -23.68 -3.66
N TYR A 87 -12.46 -24.70 -4.51
CA TYR A 87 -13.54 -25.67 -4.65
C TYR A 87 -13.52 -26.65 -3.48
N PRO A 88 -14.51 -26.57 -2.54
CA PRO A 88 -14.42 -27.27 -1.25
C PRO A 88 -14.51 -28.80 -1.36
N HIS A 89 -15.14 -29.30 -2.43
CA HIS A 89 -15.32 -30.73 -2.68
C HIS A 89 -14.12 -31.38 -3.39
N MET A 90 -13.20 -30.59 -3.92
CA MET A 90 -12.02 -31.04 -4.66
C MET A 90 -10.79 -31.08 -3.75
N SER A 91 -9.91 -32.06 -3.97
CA SER A 91 -8.58 -32.11 -3.37
C SER A 91 -7.70 -30.92 -3.83
N VAL A 92 -6.55 -30.72 -3.17
CA VAL A 92 -5.56 -29.70 -3.60
C VAL A 92 -5.12 -29.95 -5.04
N ARG A 93 -4.77 -31.20 -5.41
CA ARG A 93 -4.39 -31.59 -6.78
C ARG A 93 -5.48 -31.25 -7.77
N GLU A 94 -6.72 -31.54 -7.44
CA GLU A 94 -7.87 -31.24 -8.33
C GLU A 94 -8.11 -29.74 -8.47
N ASN A 95 -8.00 -28.98 -7.36
CA ASN A 95 -8.07 -27.51 -7.38
C ASN A 95 -7.00 -26.93 -8.31
N LEU A 96 -5.74 -27.37 -8.20
CA LEU A 96 -4.64 -26.92 -9.06
C LEU A 96 -4.88 -27.28 -10.55
N SER A 97 -5.32 -28.50 -10.82
CA SER A 97 -5.48 -29.01 -12.19
C SER A 97 -6.74 -28.53 -12.90
N TYR A 98 -7.73 -28.00 -12.17
CA TYR A 98 -9.06 -27.72 -12.73
C TYR A 98 -9.04 -26.81 -13.97
N ALA A 99 -8.36 -25.66 -13.88
CA ALA A 99 -8.28 -24.70 -14.99
C ALA A 99 -7.54 -25.28 -16.21
N LEU A 100 -6.55 -26.13 -16.00
CA LEU A 100 -5.79 -26.78 -17.07
C LEU A 100 -6.64 -27.83 -17.79
N ARG A 101 -7.47 -28.56 -17.02
CA ARG A 101 -8.45 -29.52 -17.60
C ARG A 101 -9.51 -28.82 -18.45
N LEU A 102 -10.00 -27.66 -18.01
CA LEU A 102 -10.94 -26.84 -18.82
C LEU A 102 -10.31 -26.34 -20.11
N ARG A 103 -9.00 -26.05 -20.11
CA ARG A 103 -8.23 -25.71 -21.32
C ARG A 103 -7.90 -26.94 -22.19
N LYS A 104 -8.35 -28.14 -21.79
CA LYS A 104 -8.14 -29.43 -22.51
C LYS A 104 -6.66 -29.74 -22.77
N LEU A 105 -5.76 -29.35 -21.87
CA LEU A 105 -4.34 -29.72 -21.97
C LEU A 105 -4.16 -31.22 -21.77
N GLU A 106 -3.08 -31.76 -22.33
CA GLU A 106 -2.72 -33.18 -22.17
C GLU A 106 -2.44 -33.54 -20.69
N ARG A 107 -2.78 -34.75 -20.33
CA ARG A 107 -2.66 -35.22 -18.93
C ARG A 107 -1.22 -35.14 -18.39
N ALA A 108 -0.23 -35.42 -19.23
CA ALA A 108 1.19 -35.31 -18.87
C ALA A 108 1.58 -33.86 -18.55
N GLU A 109 1.13 -32.90 -19.33
CA GLU A 109 1.40 -31.48 -19.14
C GLU A 109 0.69 -30.94 -17.87
N ILE A 110 -0.56 -31.37 -17.63
CA ILE A 110 -1.28 -31.03 -16.40
C ILE A 110 -0.51 -31.54 -15.18
N THR A 111 -0.05 -32.79 -15.19
CA THR A 111 0.71 -33.37 -14.09
C THR A 111 2.01 -32.58 -13.86
N ARG A 112 2.76 -32.30 -14.92
CA ARG A 112 4.02 -31.54 -14.85
C ARG A 112 3.83 -30.16 -14.22
N ARG A 113 2.81 -29.39 -14.65
CA ARG A 113 2.52 -28.03 -14.13
C ARG A 113 2.04 -28.08 -12.69
N VAL A 114 1.19 -29.03 -12.35
CA VAL A 114 0.67 -29.19 -10.97
C VAL A 114 1.81 -29.56 -10.03
N ASP A 115 2.66 -30.51 -10.39
CA ASP A 115 3.77 -30.96 -9.54
C ASP A 115 4.82 -29.83 -9.39
N TRP A 116 5.13 -29.08 -10.46
CA TRP A 116 5.98 -27.90 -10.39
C TRP A 116 5.42 -26.82 -9.46
N ALA A 117 4.13 -26.47 -9.56
CA ALA A 117 3.53 -25.48 -8.68
C ALA A 117 3.42 -25.98 -7.23
N ALA A 118 3.16 -27.25 -7.04
CA ALA A 118 3.12 -27.87 -5.72
C ALA A 118 4.49 -27.86 -5.04
N ASP A 119 5.56 -28.11 -5.79
CA ASP A 119 6.94 -28.04 -5.29
C ASP A 119 7.30 -26.60 -4.94
N LEU A 120 7.03 -25.65 -5.86
CA LEU A 120 7.31 -24.21 -5.69
C LEU A 120 6.68 -23.63 -4.41
N LEU A 121 5.48 -24.11 -4.04
CA LEU A 121 4.68 -23.62 -2.91
C LEU A 121 4.69 -24.54 -1.68
N GLY A 122 5.48 -25.62 -1.69
CA GLY A 122 5.54 -26.58 -0.59
C GLY A 122 4.22 -27.32 -0.35
N LEU A 123 3.45 -27.61 -1.41
CA LEU A 123 2.14 -28.25 -1.35
C LEU A 123 2.18 -29.77 -1.59
N GLN A 124 3.34 -30.35 -1.92
CA GLN A 124 3.47 -31.78 -2.22
C GLN A 124 2.80 -32.70 -1.17
N PRO A 125 3.04 -32.53 0.16
CA PRO A 125 2.44 -33.42 1.17
C PRO A 125 0.94 -33.18 1.37
N LEU A 126 0.38 -32.15 0.74
CA LEU A 126 -1.01 -31.73 0.91
C LEU A 126 -1.90 -32.04 -0.30
N LEU A 127 -1.34 -32.57 -1.39
CA LEU A 127 -2.03 -32.72 -2.68
C LEU A 127 -3.30 -33.56 -2.61
N ALA A 128 -3.39 -34.52 -1.69
CA ALA A 128 -4.58 -35.35 -1.50
C ALA A 128 -5.64 -34.73 -0.57
N ARG A 129 -5.28 -33.71 0.20
CA ARG A 129 -6.19 -33.07 1.18
C ARG A 129 -7.24 -32.19 0.48
N LYS A 130 -8.37 -31.98 1.19
CA LYS A 130 -9.41 -31.02 0.80
C LYS A 130 -9.22 -29.69 1.53
N PRO A 131 -9.80 -28.59 1.03
CA PRO A 131 -9.67 -27.26 1.65
C PRO A 131 -10.06 -27.18 3.12
N ALA A 132 -11.02 -27.97 3.59
CA ALA A 132 -11.45 -28.01 4.98
C ALA A 132 -10.36 -28.55 5.94
N GLU A 133 -9.41 -29.33 5.41
CA GLU A 133 -8.31 -29.96 6.16
C GLU A 133 -7.03 -29.10 6.17
N LEU A 134 -7.09 -27.87 5.62
CA LEU A 134 -5.97 -26.98 5.45
C LEU A 134 -6.02 -25.79 6.40
N SER A 135 -4.86 -25.33 6.87
CA SER A 135 -4.75 -24.02 7.55
C SER A 135 -5.02 -22.85 6.60
N GLY A 136 -5.24 -21.65 7.14
CA GLY A 136 -5.45 -20.42 6.33
C GLY A 136 -4.34 -20.19 5.31
N GLY A 137 -3.07 -20.25 5.73
CA GLY A 137 -1.92 -20.09 4.83
C GLY A 137 -1.78 -21.20 3.80
N GLN A 138 -2.13 -22.45 4.16
CA GLN A 138 -2.14 -23.56 3.19
C GLN A 138 -3.23 -23.33 2.13
N ARG A 139 -4.43 -22.89 2.53
CA ARG A 139 -5.49 -22.53 1.56
C ARG A 139 -5.04 -21.41 0.64
N GLN A 140 -4.36 -20.42 1.16
CA GLN A 140 -3.82 -19.33 0.34
C GLN A 140 -2.77 -19.81 -0.66
N ARG A 141 -1.81 -20.65 -0.24
CA ARG A 141 -0.84 -21.24 -1.17
C ARG A 141 -1.54 -22.06 -2.27
N VAL A 142 -2.60 -22.78 -1.96
CA VAL A 142 -3.40 -23.49 -2.97
C VAL A 142 -4.07 -22.49 -3.94
N ALA A 143 -4.63 -21.36 -3.45
CA ALA A 143 -5.21 -20.32 -4.30
C ALA A 143 -4.15 -19.69 -5.22
N MET A 144 -2.95 -19.42 -4.71
CA MET A 144 -1.81 -18.96 -5.50
C MET A 144 -1.40 -20.01 -6.53
N GLY A 145 -1.33 -21.28 -6.15
CA GLY A 145 -1.00 -22.38 -7.05
C GLY A 145 -1.98 -22.49 -8.22
N ARG A 146 -3.29 -22.34 -7.96
CA ARG A 146 -4.32 -22.30 -9.02
C ARG A 146 -4.09 -21.17 -10.03
N ALA A 147 -3.55 -20.04 -9.58
CA ALA A 147 -3.20 -18.93 -10.45
C ALA A 147 -1.92 -19.23 -11.26
N ILE A 148 -0.89 -19.76 -10.60
CA ILE A 148 0.45 -19.98 -11.15
C ILE A 148 0.46 -21.08 -12.23
N VAL A 149 -0.25 -22.20 -12.03
CA VAL A 149 -0.30 -23.30 -13.00
C VAL A 149 -0.79 -22.89 -14.39
N ARG A 150 -1.50 -21.76 -14.48
CA ARG A 150 -2.03 -21.20 -15.73
C ARG A 150 -0.96 -20.46 -16.54
N GLU A 151 0.16 -20.08 -15.92
CA GLU A 151 1.22 -19.24 -16.52
C GLU A 151 0.63 -17.96 -17.17
N PRO A 152 -0.11 -17.14 -16.41
CA PRO A 152 -0.83 -16.00 -16.97
C PRO A 152 0.13 -14.86 -17.34
N GLN A 153 -0.31 -13.97 -18.23
CA GLN A 153 0.42 -12.76 -18.57
C GLN A 153 0.38 -11.70 -17.46
N LEU A 154 -0.67 -11.72 -16.60
CA LEU A 154 -0.89 -10.75 -15.52
C LEU A 154 -1.49 -11.44 -14.30
N PHE A 155 -0.89 -11.23 -13.12
CA PHE A 155 -1.45 -11.61 -11.83
C PHE A 155 -2.25 -10.47 -11.21
N LEU A 156 -3.41 -10.78 -10.67
CA LEU A 156 -4.27 -9.86 -9.92
C LEU A 156 -4.52 -10.43 -8.52
N PHE A 157 -4.23 -9.66 -7.49
CA PHE A 157 -4.46 -10.05 -6.08
C PHE A 157 -5.43 -9.06 -5.43
N ASP A 158 -6.61 -9.54 -4.99
CA ASP A 158 -7.62 -8.75 -4.27
C ASP A 158 -7.55 -9.05 -2.78
N GLU A 159 -6.78 -8.28 -2.04
CA GLU A 159 -6.54 -8.38 -0.58
C GLU A 159 -6.25 -9.82 -0.09
N PRO A 160 -5.28 -10.54 -0.68
CA PRO A 160 -5.14 -11.98 -0.45
C PRO A 160 -4.71 -12.35 0.96
N LEU A 161 -4.16 -11.41 1.76
CA LEU A 161 -3.65 -11.65 3.10
C LEU A 161 -4.59 -11.17 4.23
N SER A 162 -5.71 -10.53 3.90
CA SER A 162 -6.61 -9.88 4.86
C SER A 162 -7.20 -10.84 5.91
N ASN A 163 -7.44 -12.11 5.53
CA ASN A 163 -8.06 -13.12 6.39
C ASN A 163 -7.03 -13.97 7.20
N LEU A 164 -5.77 -13.53 7.27
CA LEU A 164 -4.71 -14.22 8.00
C LEU A 164 -4.36 -13.49 9.30
N ASP A 165 -3.94 -14.25 10.32
CA ASP A 165 -3.31 -13.67 11.51
C ASP A 165 -1.98 -12.96 11.18
N ALA A 166 -1.52 -12.08 12.07
CA ALA A 166 -0.35 -11.23 11.82
C ALA A 166 0.94 -12.02 11.54
N ARG A 167 1.16 -13.13 12.25
CA ARG A 167 2.37 -13.96 12.07
C ARG A 167 2.37 -14.63 10.70
N LEU A 168 1.24 -15.22 10.33
CA LEU A 168 1.09 -15.90 9.06
C LEU A 168 1.11 -14.89 7.89
N ARG A 169 0.51 -13.71 8.06
CA ARG A 169 0.55 -12.60 7.09
C ARG A 169 2.00 -12.19 6.80
N ASN A 170 2.82 -12.00 7.83
CA ASN A 170 4.23 -11.66 7.68
C ASN A 170 5.00 -12.73 6.88
N HIS A 171 4.76 -14.02 7.16
CA HIS A 171 5.39 -15.11 6.45
C HIS A 171 4.97 -15.15 4.97
N MET A 172 3.66 -15.08 4.70
CA MET A 172 3.11 -15.12 3.35
C MET A 172 3.55 -13.93 2.49
N ARG A 173 3.74 -12.76 3.10
CA ARG A 173 4.27 -11.58 2.40
C ARG A 173 5.68 -11.84 1.84
N VAL A 174 6.55 -12.47 2.64
CA VAL A 174 7.90 -12.84 2.19
C VAL A 174 7.81 -13.87 1.05
N GLU A 175 6.93 -14.86 1.16
CA GLU A 175 6.71 -15.85 0.10
C GLU A 175 6.23 -15.23 -1.21
N ILE A 176 5.25 -14.31 -1.16
CA ILE A 176 4.76 -13.60 -2.35
C ILE A 176 5.89 -12.82 -3.02
N LYS A 177 6.73 -12.12 -2.24
CA LYS A 177 7.87 -11.38 -2.77
C LYS A 177 8.90 -12.31 -3.44
N GLN A 178 9.20 -13.44 -2.84
CA GLN A 178 10.11 -14.45 -3.41
C GLN A 178 9.53 -15.08 -4.67
N LEU A 179 8.23 -15.38 -4.66
CA LEU A 179 7.52 -15.91 -5.80
C LEU A 179 7.56 -14.97 -7.00
N HIS A 180 7.25 -13.68 -6.79
CA HIS A 180 7.34 -12.69 -7.87
C HIS A 180 8.75 -12.59 -8.45
N ARG A 181 9.80 -12.62 -7.60
CA ARG A 181 11.19 -12.60 -8.07
C ARG A 181 11.54 -13.79 -8.98
N ARG A 182 10.92 -14.95 -8.72
CA ARG A 182 11.12 -16.16 -9.53
C ARG A 182 10.33 -16.14 -10.84
N LEU A 183 9.07 -15.71 -10.78
CA LEU A 183 8.15 -15.73 -11.91
C LEU A 183 8.31 -14.50 -12.82
N ARG A 184 8.64 -13.35 -12.24
CA ARG A 184 8.74 -12.02 -12.90
C ARG A 184 7.49 -11.63 -13.68
N THR A 185 6.33 -12.21 -13.35
CA THR A 185 5.07 -11.91 -14.02
C THR A 185 4.51 -10.56 -13.54
N THR A 186 4.04 -9.74 -14.45
CA THR A 186 3.38 -8.47 -14.15
C THR A 186 2.27 -8.68 -13.12
N THR A 187 2.28 -7.90 -12.06
CA THR A 187 1.41 -8.13 -10.91
C THR A 187 0.75 -6.84 -10.44
N VAL A 188 -0.58 -6.87 -10.27
CA VAL A 188 -1.35 -5.83 -9.59
C VAL A 188 -1.90 -6.40 -8.30
N TYR A 189 -1.51 -5.81 -7.19
CA TYR A 189 -1.85 -6.26 -5.84
C TYR A 189 -2.66 -5.18 -5.12
N VAL A 190 -3.82 -5.53 -4.61
CA VAL A 190 -4.67 -4.64 -3.82
C VAL A 190 -4.50 -4.96 -2.34
N THR A 191 -4.31 -3.95 -1.53
CA THR A 191 -4.31 -4.06 -0.07
C THR A 191 -4.80 -2.76 0.59
N HIS A 192 -5.22 -2.87 1.84
CA HIS A 192 -5.39 -1.73 2.75
C HIS A 192 -4.28 -1.69 3.82
N ASP A 193 -3.40 -2.69 3.86
CA ASP A 193 -2.28 -2.79 4.80
C ASP A 193 -1.07 -2.03 4.25
N GLN A 194 -0.65 -1.00 4.98
CA GLN A 194 0.50 -0.15 4.59
C GLN A 194 1.82 -0.93 4.60
N VAL A 195 1.97 -1.90 5.52
CA VAL A 195 3.20 -2.70 5.62
C VAL A 195 3.34 -3.63 4.41
N GLU A 196 2.21 -4.20 3.93
CA GLU A 196 2.19 -4.95 2.68
C GLU A 196 2.62 -4.06 1.51
N ALA A 197 2.01 -2.88 1.40
CA ALA A 197 2.30 -1.94 0.32
C ALA A 197 3.77 -1.50 0.34
N MET A 198 4.31 -1.11 1.49
CA MET A 198 5.71 -0.68 1.65
C MET A 198 6.73 -1.78 1.34
N THR A 199 6.38 -3.06 1.62
CA THR A 199 7.35 -4.16 1.52
C THR A 199 7.29 -4.96 0.23
N LEU A 200 6.11 -5.04 -0.41
CA LEU A 200 5.90 -5.81 -1.64
C LEU A 200 6.12 -4.97 -2.89
N ALA A 201 5.69 -3.70 -2.87
CA ALA A 201 5.64 -2.87 -4.07
C ALA A 201 7.04 -2.57 -4.63
N GLN A 202 7.18 -2.66 -5.94
CA GLN A 202 8.21 -1.95 -6.70
C GLN A 202 7.73 -0.52 -6.97
N ARG A 203 6.42 -0.37 -7.22
CA ARG A 203 5.74 0.90 -7.32
C ARG A 203 4.39 0.84 -6.61
N MET A 204 4.12 1.86 -5.82
CA MET A 204 2.89 2.04 -5.05
C MET A 204 1.99 3.05 -5.74
N VAL A 205 0.70 2.76 -5.78
CA VAL A 205 -0.36 3.66 -6.24
C VAL A 205 -1.28 3.93 -5.07
N VAL A 206 -1.19 5.12 -4.51
CA VAL A 206 -2.06 5.55 -3.41
C VAL A 206 -3.36 6.08 -3.99
N MET A 207 -4.48 5.51 -3.58
CA MET A 207 -5.81 5.87 -4.05
C MET A 207 -6.68 6.46 -2.95
N ASN A 208 -7.49 7.46 -3.31
CA ASN A 208 -8.46 8.08 -2.42
C ASN A 208 -9.68 8.57 -3.21
N HIS A 209 -10.89 8.30 -2.71
CA HIS A 209 -12.15 8.75 -3.33
C HIS A 209 -12.21 8.56 -4.86
N GLY A 210 -11.79 7.39 -5.34
CA GLY A 210 -11.80 7.06 -6.78
C GLY A 210 -10.72 7.75 -7.61
N ARG A 211 -9.68 8.31 -6.99
CA ARG A 211 -8.56 9.00 -7.66
C ARG A 211 -7.24 8.39 -7.27
N ILE A 212 -6.27 8.50 -8.15
CA ILE A 212 -4.86 8.29 -7.81
C ILE A 212 -4.33 9.60 -7.20
N GLU A 213 -3.88 9.55 -5.96
CA GLU A 213 -3.29 10.68 -5.23
C GLU A 213 -1.78 10.78 -5.50
N GLN A 214 -1.10 9.63 -5.54
CA GLN A 214 0.34 9.58 -5.82
C GLN A 214 0.74 8.22 -6.37
N VAL A 215 1.73 8.23 -7.26
CA VAL A 215 2.41 7.03 -7.78
C VAL A 215 3.91 7.22 -7.59
N GLY A 216 4.60 6.23 -7.07
CA GLY A 216 6.07 6.26 -6.86
C GLY A 216 6.56 4.97 -6.21
N THR A 217 7.86 4.86 -5.98
CA THR A 217 8.40 3.80 -5.13
C THR A 217 7.92 3.98 -3.68
N PRO A 218 7.86 2.94 -2.85
CA PRO A 218 7.49 3.07 -1.45
C PRO A 218 8.31 4.15 -0.72
N GLU A 219 9.60 4.20 -0.96
CA GLU A 219 10.52 5.17 -0.37
C GLU A 219 10.19 6.60 -0.80
N GLU A 220 9.94 6.84 -2.09
CA GLU A 220 9.56 8.16 -2.62
C GLU A 220 8.24 8.64 -2.02
N VAL A 221 7.20 7.77 -2.00
CA VAL A 221 5.88 8.15 -1.49
C VAL A 221 5.93 8.44 0.00
N TYR A 222 6.74 7.70 0.77
CA TYR A 222 6.93 7.95 2.21
C TYR A 222 7.73 9.22 2.49
N ALA A 223 8.85 9.41 1.77
CA ALA A 223 9.76 10.54 1.97
C ALA A 223 9.22 11.85 1.40
N GLN A 224 8.44 11.77 0.32
CA GLN A 224 7.92 12.95 -0.38
C GLN A 224 6.42 12.81 -0.68
N PRO A 225 5.55 12.73 0.36
CA PRO A 225 4.11 12.61 0.15
C PRO A 225 3.58 13.84 -0.61
N ALA A 226 2.76 13.60 -1.65
CA ALA A 226 2.23 14.66 -2.51
C ALA A 226 1.17 15.53 -1.82
N SER A 227 0.55 15.02 -0.76
CA SER A 227 -0.51 15.73 -0.04
C SER A 227 -0.53 15.35 1.45
N THR A 228 -1.24 16.14 2.25
CA THR A 228 -1.54 15.83 3.66
C THR A 228 -2.27 14.49 3.80
N PHE A 229 -3.11 14.13 2.81
CA PHE A 229 -3.76 12.83 2.78
C PHE A 229 -2.73 11.70 2.70
N VAL A 230 -1.81 11.73 1.74
CA VAL A 230 -0.77 10.71 1.58
C VAL A 230 0.15 10.66 2.80
N ALA A 231 0.53 11.83 3.34
CA ALA A 231 1.35 11.96 4.53
C ALA A 231 0.71 11.33 5.77
N GLY A 232 -0.58 11.55 5.98
CA GLY A 232 -1.36 10.98 7.09
C GLY A 232 -1.80 9.54 6.86
N PHE A 233 -1.91 9.10 5.59
CA PHE A 233 -2.26 7.72 5.28
C PHE A 233 -1.08 6.76 5.46
N LEU A 234 0.15 7.18 5.14
CA LEU A 234 1.35 6.33 5.24
C LEU A 234 2.14 6.61 6.51
N GLY A 235 2.44 5.55 7.23
CA GLY A 235 3.15 5.57 8.52
C GLY A 235 2.25 5.14 9.68
N ALA A 236 2.82 4.39 10.62
CA ALA A 236 2.17 3.98 11.86
C ALA A 236 3.12 4.29 13.03
N PRO A 237 2.90 5.39 13.76
CA PRO A 237 1.83 6.39 13.61
C PRO A 237 1.92 7.23 12.33
N PRO A 238 0.81 7.91 11.94
CA PRO A 238 0.81 8.83 10.81
C PRO A 238 1.69 10.07 11.05
N MET A 239 1.97 10.82 9.98
CA MET A 239 2.69 12.09 10.06
C MET A 239 1.92 13.09 10.95
N ASN A 240 2.61 13.77 11.88
CA ASN A 240 2.05 14.91 12.59
C ASN A 240 1.83 16.06 11.60
N LEU A 241 0.61 16.57 11.54
CA LEU A 241 0.22 17.68 10.67
C LEU A 241 -0.16 18.87 11.55
N LEU A 242 0.71 19.88 11.58
CA LEU A 242 0.60 21.05 12.47
C LEU A 242 0.25 22.28 11.67
N ALA A 243 -0.69 23.08 12.17
CA ALA A 243 -0.96 24.40 11.63
C ALA A 243 0.25 25.31 11.84
N ALA A 244 0.72 25.96 10.80
CA ALA A 244 1.94 26.77 10.84
C ALA A 244 1.87 27.95 9.86
N ARG A 245 2.85 28.81 9.92
CA ARG A 245 3.02 29.93 8.99
C ARG A 245 4.49 30.07 8.62
N ILE A 246 4.76 30.53 7.41
CA ILE A 246 6.11 30.97 7.02
C ILE A 246 6.37 32.37 7.56
N SER A 247 7.57 32.62 8.08
CA SER A 247 8.01 33.95 8.53
C SER A 247 7.97 34.99 7.41
N ALA A 248 7.95 36.28 7.77
CA ALA A 248 7.86 37.38 6.82
C ALA A 248 9.06 37.48 5.86
N ASP A 249 10.21 36.95 6.25
CA ASP A 249 11.42 36.86 5.42
C ASP A 249 11.51 35.54 4.61
N GLY A 250 10.56 34.63 4.83
CA GLY A 250 10.53 33.33 4.14
C GLY A 250 11.59 32.34 4.65
N ALA A 251 12.29 32.62 5.75
CA ALA A 251 13.43 31.80 6.21
C ALA A 251 13.07 30.76 7.26
N GLN A 252 11.90 30.88 7.91
CA GLN A 252 11.54 30.05 9.06
C GLN A 252 10.08 29.59 9.00
N VAL A 253 9.78 28.48 9.68
CA VAL A 253 8.42 28.02 9.97
C VAL A 253 8.07 28.41 11.40
N LEU A 254 6.93 29.05 11.59
CA LEU A 254 6.36 29.49 12.84
C LEU A 254 5.18 28.59 13.21
N VAL A 255 5.22 27.95 14.37
CA VAL A 255 4.14 27.12 14.91
C VAL A 255 3.71 27.70 16.24
N ASP A 256 2.53 28.28 16.30
CA ASP A 256 2.00 28.94 17.49
C ASP A 256 3.10 29.84 18.18
N ASP A 257 3.21 29.76 19.51
CA ASP A 257 4.20 30.49 20.32
C ASP A 257 5.54 29.73 20.49
N LEU A 258 5.82 28.77 19.61
CA LEU A 258 7.02 27.94 19.70
C LEU A 258 8.24 28.62 19.06
N ALA A 259 9.42 28.13 19.43
CA ALA A 259 10.66 28.58 18.79
C ALA A 259 10.62 28.31 17.28
N PRO A 260 10.96 29.32 16.43
CA PRO A 260 10.96 29.17 14.98
C PRO A 260 11.87 28.02 14.50
N LEU A 261 11.44 27.29 13.49
CA LEU A 261 12.25 26.28 12.81
C LEU A 261 12.85 26.87 11.54
N PRO A 262 14.18 26.83 11.37
CA PRO A 262 14.81 27.30 10.14
C PRO A 262 14.44 26.39 8.97
N LEU A 263 14.15 26.96 7.82
CA LEU A 263 14.05 26.25 6.56
C LEU A 263 15.45 25.91 6.03
N PRO A 264 15.62 24.81 5.29
CA PRO A 264 16.89 24.46 4.64
C PRO A 264 17.38 25.55 3.67
N ALA A 265 16.45 26.23 3.03
CA ALA A 265 16.67 27.40 2.19
C ALA A 265 15.52 28.39 2.34
N PRO A 266 15.78 29.72 2.31
CA PRO A 266 14.73 30.72 2.36
C PRO A 266 13.76 30.59 1.18
N ARG A 267 12.47 30.81 1.43
CA ARG A 267 11.37 30.75 0.45
C ARG A 267 10.55 32.05 0.43
N PRO A 268 11.08 33.12 -0.12
CA PRO A 268 10.41 34.43 -0.11
C PRO A 268 9.00 34.41 -0.74
N ALA A 269 8.80 33.54 -1.75
CA ALA A 269 7.50 33.38 -2.41
C ALA A 269 6.40 32.82 -1.47
N LEU A 270 6.77 32.22 -0.34
CA LEU A 270 5.85 31.70 0.68
C LEU A 270 5.78 32.59 1.92
N ALA A 271 6.45 33.75 1.94
CA ALA A 271 6.50 34.65 3.08
C ALA A 271 5.11 35.01 3.61
N GLY A 272 4.91 34.87 4.92
CA GLY A 272 3.64 35.12 5.60
C GLY A 272 2.50 34.14 5.32
N ARG A 273 2.70 33.14 4.44
CA ARG A 273 1.66 32.19 4.04
C ARG A 273 1.33 31.21 5.17
N ALA A 274 0.05 30.92 5.38
CA ALA A 274 -0.41 29.82 6.21
C ALA A 274 -0.12 28.48 5.51
N ILE A 275 0.43 27.54 6.25
CA ILE A 275 0.81 26.22 5.76
C ILE A 275 0.38 25.13 6.76
N THR A 276 0.40 23.89 6.33
CA THR A 276 0.44 22.73 7.21
C THR A 276 1.87 22.18 7.24
N LEU A 277 2.47 22.17 8.43
CA LEU A 277 3.78 21.57 8.66
C LEU A 277 3.60 20.07 8.96
N GLY A 278 4.22 19.22 8.16
CA GLY A 278 4.30 17.77 8.39
C GLY A 278 5.61 17.39 9.08
N LEU A 279 5.51 16.61 10.14
CA LEU A 279 6.65 16.03 10.86
C LEU A 279 6.40 14.54 11.12
N ARG A 280 7.29 13.67 10.63
CA ARG A 280 7.21 12.24 10.95
C ARG A 280 7.41 12.04 12.47
N PRO A 281 6.73 11.05 13.09
CA PRO A 281 6.90 10.77 14.54
C PRO A 281 8.35 10.54 14.95
N GLU A 282 9.16 9.91 14.11
CA GLU A 282 10.60 9.67 14.31
C GLU A 282 11.49 10.91 14.08
N ALA A 283 10.96 11.98 13.50
CA ALA A 283 11.69 13.23 13.29
C ALA A 283 11.68 14.16 14.49
N LEU A 284 10.82 13.89 15.47
CA LEU A 284 10.76 14.59 16.76
C LEU A 284 11.72 13.92 17.75
N LEU A 285 12.95 14.38 17.81
CA LEU A 285 14.01 13.75 18.60
C LEU A 285 14.09 14.35 20.01
N PRO A 286 13.91 13.56 21.08
CA PRO A 286 14.15 14.02 22.44
C PRO A 286 15.57 14.55 22.62
N ALA A 287 15.72 15.76 23.16
CA ALA A 287 17.01 16.40 23.37
C ALA A 287 16.94 17.35 24.59
N VAL A 288 17.98 17.35 25.42
CA VAL A 288 18.04 18.20 26.64
C VAL A 288 17.97 19.69 26.27
N ASP A 289 18.62 20.08 25.20
CA ASP A 289 18.66 21.42 24.62
C ASP A 289 17.62 21.65 23.52
N GLY A 290 16.66 20.73 23.40
CA GLY A 290 15.58 20.82 22.41
C GLY A 290 14.80 22.13 22.54
N ARG A 291 14.43 22.71 21.41
CA ARG A 291 13.77 24.02 21.37
C ARG A 291 12.26 23.96 21.59
N TRP A 292 11.63 22.81 21.32
CA TRP A 292 10.18 22.66 21.45
C TRP A 292 9.81 21.87 22.69
N PRO A 293 9.13 22.48 23.67
CA PRO A 293 8.60 21.77 24.82
C PRO A 293 7.30 21.03 24.43
N LEU A 294 7.20 19.78 24.82
CA LEU A 294 6.02 18.93 24.66
C LEU A 294 5.56 18.47 26.05
N THR A 295 4.24 18.46 26.29
CA THR A 295 3.66 17.83 27.48
C THR A 295 3.21 16.42 27.10
N LEU A 296 3.73 15.40 27.81
CA LEU A 296 3.39 14.01 27.55
C LEU A 296 2.01 13.68 28.14
N ASN A 297 1.11 13.20 27.30
CA ASN A 297 -0.27 12.87 27.68
C ASN A 297 -0.46 11.37 27.93
N LEU A 298 0.19 10.52 27.10
CA LEU A 298 0.08 9.06 27.16
C LEU A 298 1.35 8.42 26.60
N LEU A 299 1.78 7.31 27.23
CA LEU A 299 2.89 6.49 26.77
C LEU A 299 2.38 5.10 26.39
N GLU A 300 2.62 4.69 25.13
CA GLU A 300 2.32 3.34 24.65
C GLU A 300 3.61 2.55 24.41
N ALA A 301 3.83 1.49 25.18
CA ALA A 301 5.00 0.62 25.02
C ALA A 301 4.70 -0.51 24.00
N LEU A 302 5.43 -0.50 22.88
CA LEU A 302 5.32 -1.51 21.84
C LEU A 302 6.46 -2.56 21.87
N GLY A 303 7.10 -2.72 23.05
CA GLY A 303 8.25 -3.59 23.24
C GLY A 303 9.56 -2.90 22.89
N GLY A 304 10.00 -2.91 21.65
CA GLY A 304 11.25 -2.24 21.23
C GLY A 304 11.14 -0.73 21.04
N GLU A 305 9.93 -0.19 21.02
CA GLU A 305 9.62 1.21 20.74
C GLU A 305 8.57 1.73 21.71
N LEU A 306 8.59 3.06 21.92
CA LEU A 306 7.57 3.81 22.65
C LEU A 306 6.91 4.81 21.70
N LEU A 307 5.59 4.90 21.76
CA LEU A 307 4.85 6.01 21.21
C LEU A 307 4.52 6.98 22.33
N LEU A 308 4.96 8.22 22.19
CA LEU A 308 4.72 9.29 23.14
C LEU A 308 3.66 10.22 22.54
N HIS A 309 2.42 10.12 23.02
CA HIS A 309 1.36 11.05 22.68
C HIS A 309 1.55 12.31 23.50
N ALA A 310 1.68 13.44 22.85
CA ALA A 310 2.03 14.70 23.48
C ALA A 310 1.20 15.87 22.94
N SER A 311 1.18 16.94 23.72
CA SER A 311 0.68 18.24 23.31
C SER A 311 1.85 19.18 23.03
N LEU A 312 1.84 19.77 21.86
CA LEU A 312 2.75 20.81 21.39
C LEU A 312 1.97 22.13 21.34
N GLY A 313 2.04 22.92 22.41
CA GLY A 313 1.12 24.03 22.57
C GLY A 313 -0.34 23.53 22.61
N ARG A 314 -1.15 23.95 21.62
CA ARG A 314 -2.56 23.53 21.49
C ARG A 314 -2.75 22.37 20.53
N GLN A 315 -1.70 21.89 19.90
CA GLN A 315 -1.77 20.86 18.84
C GLN A 315 -1.28 19.51 19.38
N ALA A 316 -1.99 18.45 19.04
CA ALA A 316 -1.58 17.10 19.39
C ALA A 316 -0.46 16.62 18.46
N CYS A 317 0.49 15.87 19.01
CA CYS A 317 1.53 15.21 18.24
C CYS A 317 1.90 13.85 18.84
N VAL A 318 2.51 13.00 18.05
CA VAL A 318 3.02 11.69 18.45
C VAL A 318 4.49 11.59 18.07
N LEU A 319 5.31 11.12 19.02
CA LEU A 319 6.70 10.80 18.79
C LEU A 319 6.87 9.28 18.79
N ARG A 320 7.85 8.81 18.04
CA ARG A 320 8.29 7.42 18.05
C ARG A 320 9.75 7.35 18.46
N VAL A 321 10.01 6.69 19.59
CA VAL A 321 11.36 6.60 20.16
C VAL A 321 11.71 5.17 20.55
N ALA A 322 12.99 4.84 20.63
CA ALA A 322 13.42 3.53 21.13
C ALA A 322 13.15 3.41 22.64
N THR A 323 12.76 2.22 23.10
CA THR A 323 12.44 1.94 24.53
C THR A 323 13.62 2.18 25.47
N THR A 324 14.86 2.12 24.98
CA THR A 324 16.09 2.29 25.79
C THR A 324 16.25 3.71 26.38
N ALA A 325 15.40 4.66 25.98
CA ALA A 325 15.55 6.08 26.28
C ALA A 325 14.60 6.59 27.39
N SER A 326 13.84 5.73 28.09
CA SER A 326 12.69 6.24 28.83
C SER A 326 12.81 6.26 30.35
N PRO A 327 13.10 7.45 30.96
CA PRO A 327 12.65 7.77 32.30
C PRO A 327 11.31 8.54 32.33
N TRP A 328 10.63 8.74 31.15
CA TRP A 328 9.49 9.67 31.06
C TRP A 328 8.20 9.09 31.63
N ARG A 329 7.37 9.98 32.17
CA ARG A 329 6.03 9.68 32.68
C ARG A 329 5.00 10.60 32.06
N GLU A 330 3.75 10.21 32.13
CA GLU A 330 2.62 11.07 31.76
C GLU A 330 2.64 12.33 32.63
N GLY A 331 2.44 13.48 32.02
CA GLY A 331 2.53 14.80 32.64
C GLY A 331 3.93 15.44 32.57
N ASP A 332 4.97 14.68 32.23
CA ASP A 332 6.31 15.24 32.07
C ASP A 332 6.38 16.21 30.88
N THR A 333 7.28 17.21 31.00
CA THR A 333 7.65 18.08 29.91
C THR A 333 8.91 17.55 29.24
N LEU A 334 8.79 17.14 27.98
CA LEU A 334 9.90 16.69 27.15
C LEU A 334 10.30 17.82 26.19
N ARG A 335 11.58 18.04 26.00
CA ARG A 335 12.08 18.92 24.93
C ARG A 335 12.51 18.12 23.72
N VAL A 336 12.18 18.62 22.53
CA VAL A 336 12.54 17.97 21.27
C VAL A 336 13.27 18.90 20.33
N GLN A 337 14.11 18.27 19.52
CA GLN A 337 14.80 18.88 18.38
C GLN A 337 14.20 18.35 17.09
N VAL A 338 14.08 19.21 16.09
CA VAL A 338 13.62 18.88 14.73
C VAL A 338 14.67 19.35 13.74
N ALA A 339 15.15 18.45 12.89
CA ALA A 339 16.08 18.79 11.83
C ALA A 339 15.36 19.57 10.71
N SER A 340 15.98 20.60 10.19
CA SER A 340 15.41 21.40 9.07
C SER A 340 15.13 20.58 7.80
N THR A 341 15.86 19.50 7.61
CA THR A 341 15.67 18.55 6.49
C THR A 341 14.46 17.62 6.66
N ALA A 342 13.88 17.54 7.87
CA ALA A 342 12.74 16.68 8.16
C ALA A 342 11.37 17.40 8.00
N LEU A 343 11.38 18.65 7.55
CA LEU A 343 10.17 19.46 7.40
C LEU A 343 9.46 19.14 6.09
N HIS A 344 8.17 18.83 6.18
CA HIS A 344 7.29 18.71 5.04
C HIS A 344 6.32 19.88 5.04
N LEU A 345 6.25 20.63 3.94
CA LEU A 345 5.39 21.80 3.83
C LEU A 345 4.23 21.51 2.88
N PHE A 346 3.02 21.73 3.37
CA PHE A 346 1.80 21.59 2.58
C PHE A 346 1.02 22.91 2.58
N ASP A 347 0.35 23.18 1.50
CA ASP A 347 -0.60 24.30 1.42
C ASP A 347 -1.78 24.05 2.38
N ALA A 348 -2.09 25.01 3.23
CA ALA A 348 -3.11 24.85 4.26
C ALA A 348 -4.54 24.66 3.68
N ALA A 349 -4.83 25.20 2.50
CA ALA A 349 -6.15 25.15 1.89
C ALA A 349 -6.36 23.88 1.06
N SER A 350 -5.38 23.54 0.20
CA SER A 350 -5.50 22.41 -0.73
C SER A 350 -4.93 21.09 -0.16
N GLY A 351 -4.11 21.16 0.89
CA GLY A 351 -3.37 20.01 1.42
C GLY A 351 -2.27 19.50 0.49
N GLN A 352 -2.01 20.17 -0.64
CA GLN A 352 -0.99 19.74 -1.58
C GLN A 352 0.41 20.13 -1.10
N ARG A 353 1.40 19.29 -1.41
CA ARG A 353 2.80 19.57 -1.09
C ARG A 353 3.26 20.86 -1.77
N LEU A 354 3.88 21.74 -1.01
CA LEU A 354 4.54 22.90 -1.56
C LEU A 354 5.87 22.50 -2.20
N PRO A 355 6.22 23.05 -3.37
CA PRO A 355 7.47 22.72 -4.04
C PRO A 355 8.67 22.98 -3.14
N SER A 356 9.72 22.18 -3.28
CA SER A 356 10.96 22.25 -2.47
C SER A 356 11.75 23.49 -2.78
#